data_908f5a65ec34f246999856c287984de5
#
_entry.id   908f5a65ec34f246999856c287984de5
#
_cell.length_a   1.000
_cell.length_b   1.000
_cell.length_c   1.000
_cell.angle_alpha   90.00
_cell.angle_beta   90.00
_cell.angle_gamma   90.00
#
_symmetry.space_group_name_H-M   'P 1'
#
loop_
_entity.id
_entity.type
_entity.pdbx_description
1 polymer ?
#
loop_
_entity_poly.entity_id
_entity_poly.type
_entity_poly.pdbx_seq_one_letter_code
_entity_poly.pdbx_strand_id
1 'polypeptide(L)'
;MTRRVLLLALAPLCATGCLLPATRLDAGALESRGEGKSPPSPAAFRVQPIDPKLIEAQAITSSQVRRAALPDPNAALAASYEYRIAPHDVLTVIVYDHPELTIPAGQYRAAENTGYPVSSEGYVSFPYVGRFKVGGLTLEEARRALTDRLSTVVHFPQIQVLVASYRGKRFQVSGEVLGAGTFPITDVPVRVQDALGLARGPGPEADLRHVVLSRNGQRFVLDVQALQELGDQSPNWLLQDGDVLHVPDRSRNRVFVVGEVRLPQTRQMVKGRMTLAEALSDVGWLDPLAANPAQIFVLRGTYEAPEVYRLDASRADAMLLATRFRLRPRDVVFVATSGIARWNRSLAQIMPTVQTIWQSYDILYRSTR
;
A
#
# COMPACT_ATOMS: atom_id res chain seq x y z
N MET A 1 -9.93 56.89 -76.63
CA MET A 1 -10.39 55.54 -76.84
C MET A 1 -9.23 54.60 -76.68
N THR A 2 -8.89 54.18 -75.50
CA THR A 2 -7.71 53.32 -75.21
C THR A 2 -8.11 52.23 -74.22
N ARG A 3 -8.20 51.03 -74.76
CA ARG A 3 -8.44 49.81 -73.99
C ARG A 3 -7.18 49.37 -73.23
N ARG A 4 -7.20 49.34 -71.92
CA ARG A 4 -6.17 48.75 -71.08
C ARG A 4 -6.51 47.30 -70.84
N VAL A 5 -5.65 46.42 -71.33
CA VAL A 5 -5.67 44.99 -71.08
C VAL A 5 -5.06 44.73 -69.71
N LEU A 6 -5.87 44.08 -68.83
CA LEU A 6 -5.43 43.68 -67.50
C LEU A 6 -4.91 42.25 -67.59
N LEU A 7 -3.58 42.04 -67.45
CA LEU A 7 -2.95 40.77 -67.37
C LEU A 7 -3.13 40.19 -65.94
N LEU A 8 -3.93 39.17 -65.81
CA LEU A 8 -4.00 38.34 -64.59
C LEU A 8 -2.81 37.40 -64.53
N ALA A 9 -1.91 37.66 -63.59
CA ALA A 9 -0.81 36.73 -63.23
C ALA A 9 -1.39 35.64 -62.35
N LEU A 10 -1.50 34.42 -62.86
CA LEU A 10 -1.75 33.24 -62.09
C LEU A 10 -0.48 32.83 -61.33
N ALA A 11 -0.46 33.05 -60.00
CA ALA A 11 0.58 32.50 -59.15
C ALA A 11 0.26 31.03 -58.84
N PRO A 12 1.23 30.11 -58.93
CA PRO A 12 1.03 28.71 -58.53
C PRO A 12 0.97 28.64 -57.01
N LEU A 13 -0.15 28.15 -56.48
CA LEU A 13 -0.30 27.76 -55.06
C LEU A 13 0.59 26.55 -54.79
N CYS A 14 1.76 26.79 -54.29
CA CYS A 14 2.60 25.71 -53.71
C CYS A 14 1.87 25.13 -52.51
N ALA A 15 1.54 23.85 -52.65
CA ALA A 15 1.07 23.01 -51.56
C ALA A 15 2.16 22.97 -50.45
N THR A 16 2.00 23.78 -49.43
CA THR A 16 2.71 23.65 -48.17
C THR A 16 2.10 22.46 -47.45
N GLY A 17 2.70 21.29 -47.62
CA GLY A 17 2.43 20.13 -46.77
C GLY A 17 2.64 20.51 -45.32
N CYS A 18 1.64 20.25 -44.47
CA CYS A 18 1.75 20.34 -43.04
C CYS A 18 2.85 19.38 -42.52
N LEU A 19 4.08 19.89 -42.48
CA LEU A 19 5.13 19.32 -41.66
C LEU A 19 4.81 19.67 -40.21
N LEU A 20 4.26 18.70 -39.49
CA LEU A 20 4.11 18.77 -38.04
C LEU A 20 5.50 19.02 -37.41
N PRO A 21 5.72 20.13 -36.70
CA PRO A 21 7.02 20.44 -36.10
C PRO A 21 7.27 19.69 -34.77
N ALA A 22 6.66 18.52 -34.59
CA ALA A 22 6.66 17.80 -33.31
C ALA A 22 7.81 16.79 -33.12
N THR A 23 8.73 16.66 -34.10
CA THR A 23 9.77 15.61 -34.03
C THR A 23 11.20 16.13 -33.99
N ARG A 24 11.41 17.43 -33.86
CA ARG A 24 12.74 18.00 -33.57
C ARG A 24 12.65 18.91 -32.34
N LEU A 25 12.66 18.27 -31.18
CA LEU A 25 13.16 18.94 -29.98
C LEU A 25 14.67 19.11 -30.20
N ASP A 26 15.06 20.30 -30.60
CA ASP A 26 16.47 20.67 -30.71
C ASP A 26 17.00 20.77 -29.28
N ALA A 27 17.75 19.75 -28.85
CA ALA A 27 18.35 19.68 -27.51
C ALA A 27 19.22 20.93 -27.24
N GLY A 28 19.80 21.54 -28.29
CA GLY A 28 20.58 22.78 -28.17
C GLY A 28 19.75 24.03 -27.78
N ALA A 29 18.44 24.06 -28.07
CA ALA A 29 17.57 25.18 -27.69
C ALA A 29 17.12 25.14 -26.22
N LEU A 30 17.21 23.99 -25.55
CA LEU A 30 16.94 23.82 -24.13
C LEU A 30 18.16 24.08 -23.25
N GLU A 31 19.36 23.92 -23.78
CA GLU A 31 20.63 24.21 -23.07
C GLU A 31 20.91 25.69 -22.90
N SER A 32 20.35 26.58 -23.74
CA SER A 32 20.57 28.01 -23.66
C SER A 32 19.70 28.76 -22.65
N ARG A 33 18.84 28.09 -21.89
CA ARG A 33 17.90 28.70 -20.93
C ARG A 33 18.12 28.39 -19.46
N GLY A 34 19.23 27.76 -19.10
CA GLY A 34 19.54 27.40 -17.71
C GLY A 34 21.03 27.40 -17.49
N GLU A 35 21.62 28.50 -16.99
CA GLU A 35 22.80 28.42 -16.13
C GLU A 35 22.42 27.68 -14.84
N GLY A 36 22.16 26.40 -14.96
CA GLY A 36 21.96 25.47 -13.89
C GLY A 36 22.82 24.25 -14.15
N LYS A 37 23.70 23.94 -13.23
CA LYS A 37 24.61 22.79 -13.16
C LYS A 37 24.17 21.64 -14.06
N SER A 38 24.97 21.30 -15.07
CA SER A 38 24.80 20.07 -15.86
C SER A 38 24.49 18.91 -14.91
N PRO A 39 23.44 18.12 -15.17
CA PRO A 39 23.19 16.96 -14.34
C PRO A 39 24.49 16.15 -14.30
N PRO A 40 24.88 15.60 -13.15
CA PRO A 40 26.10 14.82 -13.03
C PRO A 40 26.09 13.75 -14.14
N SER A 41 27.19 13.69 -14.90
CA SER A 41 27.39 12.64 -15.92
C SER A 41 27.02 11.31 -15.28
N PRO A 42 26.16 10.48 -15.87
CA PRO A 42 25.70 9.27 -15.22
C PRO A 42 26.93 8.47 -14.80
N ALA A 43 27.05 8.22 -13.51
CA ALA A 43 28.11 7.38 -12.96
C ALA A 43 28.17 6.10 -13.80
N ALA A 44 29.39 5.64 -14.12
CA ALA A 44 29.61 4.50 -15.00
C ALA A 44 28.74 3.32 -14.49
N PHE A 45 27.66 2.99 -15.21
CA PHE A 45 26.71 1.96 -14.82
C PHE A 45 27.42 0.60 -14.79
N ARG A 46 27.40 -0.05 -13.64
CA ARG A 46 27.88 -1.42 -13.52
C ARG A 46 26.78 -2.37 -14.00
N VAL A 47 26.93 -2.88 -15.22
CA VAL A 47 26.02 -3.89 -15.74
C VAL A 47 26.35 -5.24 -15.12
N GLN A 48 25.39 -5.83 -14.42
CA GLN A 48 25.50 -7.15 -13.82
C GLN A 48 24.80 -8.19 -14.70
N PRO A 49 25.48 -9.29 -15.07
CA PRO A 49 24.81 -10.38 -15.79
C PRO A 49 23.80 -11.07 -14.87
N ILE A 50 22.65 -11.43 -15.44
CA ILE A 50 21.67 -12.30 -14.76
C ILE A 50 22.19 -13.73 -14.89
N ASP A 51 22.84 -14.21 -13.84
CA ASP A 51 23.44 -15.54 -13.73
C ASP A 51 22.85 -16.32 -12.53
N PRO A 52 23.14 -17.61 -12.39
CA PRO A 52 22.64 -18.42 -11.26
C PRO A 52 23.04 -17.86 -9.89
N LYS A 53 24.23 -17.25 -9.77
CA LYS A 53 24.71 -16.68 -8.50
C LYS A 53 23.86 -15.47 -8.08
N LEU A 54 23.52 -14.60 -9.02
CA LEU A 54 22.64 -13.46 -8.76
C LEU A 54 21.23 -13.93 -8.35
N ILE A 55 20.69 -14.95 -9.02
CA ILE A 55 19.37 -15.53 -8.67
C ILE A 55 19.39 -16.10 -7.25
N GLU A 56 20.44 -16.84 -6.89
CA GLU A 56 20.60 -17.38 -5.54
C GLU A 56 20.71 -16.27 -4.49
N ALA A 57 21.51 -15.24 -4.76
CA ALA A 57 21.63 -14.07 -3.88
C ALA A 57 20.27 -13.35 -3.66
N GLN A 58 19.48 -13.18 -4.74
CA GLN A 58 18.13 -12.62 -4.62
C GLN A 58 17.20 -13.50 -3.79
N ALA A 59 17.29 -14.82 -3.94
CA ALA A 59 16.48 -15.77 -3.15
C ALA A 59 16.85 -15.74 -1.67
N ILE A 60 18.14 -15.68 -1.33
CA ILE A 60 18.65 -15.56 0.04
C ILE A 60 18.14 -14.22 0.65
N THR A 61 18.34 -13.10 -0.03
CA THR A 61 17.91 -11.78 0.44
C THR A 61 16.40 -11.76 0.70
N SER A 62 15.60 -12.31 -0.22
CA SER A 62 14.15 -12.35 -0.06
C SER A 62 13.70 -13.24 1.12
N SER A 63 14.42 -14.32 1.40
CA SER A 63 14.17 -15.19 2.56
C SER A 63 14.59 -14.55 3.88
N GLN A 64 15.70 -13.79 3.88
CA GLN A 64 16.16 -13.03 5.05
C GLN A 64 15.19 -11.91 5.40
N VAL A 65 14.71 -11.14 4.42
CA VAL A 65 13.70 -10.09 4.62
C VAL A 65 12.43 -10.71 5.22
N ARG A 66 12.01 -11.88 4.76
CA ARG A 66 10.86 -12.58 5.31
C ARG A 66 11.06 -13.05 6.75
N ARG A 67 12.27 -13.56 7.09
CA ARG A 67 12.61 -13.96 8.48
C ARG A 67 12.76 -12.76 9.42
N ALA A 68 13.12 -11.61 8.89
CA ALA A 68 13.18 -10.34 9.63
C ALA A 68 11.82 -9.63 9.72
N ALA A 69 10.71 -10.29 9.30
CA ALA A 69 9.38 -9.78 9.57
C ALA A 69 9.24 -9.54 11.08
N LEU A 70 8.93 -8.31 11.44
CA LEU A 70 8.86 -7.89 12.84
C LEU A 70 7.75 -8.70 13.53
N PRO A 71 8.08 -9.48 14.58
CA PRO A 71 7.04 -10.13 15.36
C PRO A 71 6.16 -9.06 15.99
N ASP A 72 4.88 -9.41 16.22
CA ASP A 72 3.98 -8.51 16.95
C ASP A 72 4.60 -8.18 18.33
N PRO A 73 4.96 -6.92 18.60
CA PRO A 73 5.53 -6.54 19.89
C PRO A 73 4.55 -6.79 21.05
N ASN A 74 3.27 -6.99 20.74
CA ASN A 74 2.20 -7.24 21.71
C ASN A 74 1.65 -8.68 21.64
N ALA A 75 2.38 -9.63 21.07
CA ALA A 75 1.94 -11.02 20.96
C ALA A 75 1.60 -11.63 22.33
N ALA A 76 2.34 -11.28 23.38
CA ALA A 76 2.07 -11.71 24.74
C ALA A 76 0.76 -11.13 25.29
N LEU A 77 0.45 -9.86 24.97
CA LEU A 77 -0.80 -9.21 25.36
C LEU A 77 -2.02 -9.85 24.65
N ALA A 78 -1.81 -10.36 23.43
CA ALA A 78 -2.88 -11.03 22.70
C ALA A 78 -3.29 -12.36 23.33
N ALA A 79 -2.37 -13.05 24.00
CA ALA A 79 -2.63 -14.33 24.69
C ALA A 79 -3.40 -14.13 26.01
N SER A 80 -3.25 -12.98 26.65
CA SER A 80 -3.90 -12.61 27.92
C SER A 80 -4.82 -11.39 27.73
N TYR A 81 -5.44 -11.25 26.55
CA TYR A 81 -6.25 -10.09 26.25
C TYR A 81 -7.45 -10.01 27.19
N GLU A 82 -7.59 -8.90 27.87
CA GLU A 82 -8.73 -8.58 28.71
C GLU A 82 -9.13 -7.12 28.46
N TYR A 83 -10.40 -6.93 28.14
CA TYR A 83 -10.93 -5.59 27.88
C TYR A 83 -10.94 -4.78 29.18
N ARG A 84 -10.40 -3.57 29.11
CA ARG A 84 -10.49 -2.59 30.18
C ARG A 84 -11.42 -1.49 29.77
N ILE A 85 -12.42 -1.22 30.61
CA ILE A 85 -13.45 -0.20 30.40
C ILE A 85 -12.77 1.15 30.08
N ALA A 86 -13.24 1.79 29.03
CA ALA A 86 -12.72 3.07 28.58
C ALA A 86 -13.75 4.20 28.78
N PRO A 87 -13.30 5.47 28.85
CA PRO A 87 -14.21 6.61 28.77
C PRO A 87 -15.12 6.53 27.55
N HIS A 88 -16.36 6.96 27.69
CA HIS A 88 -17.43 6.93 26.68
C HIS A 88 -18.06 5.56 26.40
N ASP A 89 -17.57 4.46 26.96
CA ASP A 89 -18.27 3.18 26.92
C ASP A 89 -19.64 3.29 27.61
N VAL A 90 -20.57 2.45 27.23
CA VAL A 90 -21.86 2.35 27.89
C VAL A 90 -21.96 0.99 28.56
N LEU A 91 -22.12 0.98 29.88
CA LEU A 91 -22.23 -0.24 30.65
C LEU A 91 -23.67 -0.60 30.91
N THR A 92 -24.03 -1.86 30.79
CA THR A 92 -25.28 -2.42 31.33
C THR A 92 -24.98 -3.10 32.65
N VAL A 93 -25.72 -2.73 33.67
CA VAL A 93 -25.62 -3.35 34.99
C VAL A 93 -26.94 -4.02 35.26
N ILE A 94 -26.91 -5.31 35.55
CA ILE A 94 -28.08 -6.10 35.97
C ILE A 94 -27.88 -6.46 37.44
N VAL A 95 -28.84 -6.09 38.27
CA VAL A 95 -28.90 -6.50 39.67
C VAL A 95 -30.06 -7.48 39.80
N TYR A 96 -29.74 -8.74 40.03
CA TYR A 96 -30.77 -9.80 40.14
C TYR A 96 -31.65 -9.52 41.35
N ASP A 97 -32.93 -9.84 41.22
CA ASP A 97 -34.00 -9.62 42.21
C ASP A 97 -34.26 -8.13 42.54
N HIS A 98 -33.62 -7.20 41.81
CA HIS A 98 -33.78 -5.75 41.97
C HIS A 98 -34.04 -5.05 40.62
N PRO A 99 -35.23 -5.26 40.01
CA PRO A 99 -35.54 -4.69 38.69
C PRO A 99 -35.55 -3.16 38.69
N GLU A 100 -35.78 -2.51 39.83
CA GLU A 100 -35.72 -1.08 40.01
C GLU A 100 -34.34 -0.48 39.85
N LEU A 101 -33.28 -1.29 40.00
CA LEU A 101 -31.87 -0.90 39.79
C LEU A 101 -31.38 -1.20 38.38
N THR A 102 -32.16 -1.95 37.62
CA THR A 102 -31.82 -2.28 36.22
C THR A 102 -32.54 -1.30 35.30
N ILE A 103 -31.83 -0.63 34.43
CA ILE A 103 -32.43 0.28 33.44
C ILE A 103 -33.24 -0.57 32.46
N PRO A 104 -34.57 -0.48 32.42
CA PRO A 104 -35.39 -1.25 31.51
C PRO A 104 -35.11 -0.80 30.06
N ALA A 105 -34.91 -1.75 29.18
CA ALA A 105 -34.92 -1.52 27.73
C ALA A 105 -36.36 -1.16 27.34
N GLY A 106 -36.64 0.12 27.11
CA GLY A 106 -37.95 0.57 26.64
C GLY A 106 -38.12 0.24 25.15
N GLN A 107 -39.39 0.08 24.70
CA GLN A 107 -39.72 -0.23 23.28
C GLN A 107 -39.16 0.76 22.25
N TYR A 108 -38.66 1.91 22.67
CA TYR A 108 -38.15 2.99 21.82
C TYR A 108 -36.67 3.31 22.01
N ARG A 109 -35.94 2.52 22.80
CA ARG A 109 -34.47 2.72 22.96
C ARG A 109 -33.76 1.50 22.45
N ALA A 110 -32.85 1.72 21.48
CA ALA A 110 -31.90 0.70 21.05
C ALA A 110 -31.10 0.22 22.27
N ALA A 111 -30.89 -1.08 22.39
CA ALA A 111 -30.10 -1.69 23.47
C ALA A 111 -28.72 -1.02 23.65
N GLU A 112 -28.12 -0.59 22.56
CA GLU A 112 -26.84 0.10 22.51
C GLU A 112 -26.78 1.47 23.21
N ASN A 113 -27.95 2.09 23.43
CA ASN A 113 -28.09 3.39 24.11
C ASN A 113 -28.70 3.27 25.51
N THR A 114 -28.97 2.03 25.95
CA THR A 114 -29.62 1.77 27.24
C THR A 114 -28.55 1.29 28.22
N GLY A 115 -28.11 2.15 29.11
CA GLY A 115 -27.10 1.82 30.11
C GLY A 115 -26.50 3.04 30.82
N TYR A 116 -25.47 2.79 31.54
CA TYR A 116 -24.72 3.78 32.32
C TYR A 116 -23.49 4.26 31.50
N PRO A 117 -23.48 5.49 30.98
CA PRO A 117 -22.33 6.00 30.23
C PRO A 117 -21.17 6.26 31.17
N VAL A 118 -19.99 5.87 30.72
CA VAL A 118 -18.69 6.17 31.37
C VAL A 118 -18.29 7.59 31.00
N SER A 119 -18.11 8.46 31.99
CA SER A 119 -17.68 9.85 31.77
C SER A 119 -16.27 9.92 31.17
N SER A 120 -15.90 11.10 30.64
CA SER A 120 -14.52 11.34 30.13
C SER A 120 -13.42 11.10 31.17
N GLU A 121 -13.75 11.23 32.45
CA GLU A 121 -12.84 10.98 33.57
C GLU A 121 -12.84 9.50 34.01
N GLY A 122 -13.64 8.64 33.39
CA GLY A 122 -13.76 7.21 33.73
C GLY A 122 -14.69 6.88 34.87
N TYR A 123 -15.70 7.73 35.17
CA TYR A 123 -16.68 7.50 36.25
C TYR A 123 -18.05 7.12 35.69
N VAL A 124 -18.78 6.33 36.46
CA VAL A 124 -20.17 5.99 36.24
C VAL A 124 -20.98 6.45 37.46
N SER A 125 -22.21 6.90 37.26
CA SER A 125 -23.18 7.19 38.33
C SER A 125 -24.19 6.06 38.40
N PHE A 126 -24.24 5.36 39.53
CA PHE A 126 -25.17 4.26 39.77
C PHE A 126 -26.09 4.58 41.00
N PRO A 127 -27.37 4.19 40.96
CA PRO A 127 -28.28 4.41 42.07
C PRO A 127 -27.73 3.87 43.39
N TYR A 128 -27.96 4.56 44.47
CA TYR A 128 -27.49 4.29 45.84
C TYR A 128 -25.98 4.27 46.05
N VAL A 129 -25.17 4.01 45.03
CA VAL A 129 -23.70 4.03 45.10
C VAL A 129 -23.12 5.41 44.77
N GLY A 130 -23.89 6.19 43.99
CA GLY A 130 -23.38 7.46 43.48
C GLY A 130 -22.32 7.33 42.37
N ARG A 131 -21.41 8.29 42.34
CA ARG A 131 -20.35 8.35 41.33
C ARG A 131 -19.14 7.49 41.76
N PHE A 132 -18.72 6.50 40.92
CA PHE A 132 -17.54 5.70 41.21
C PHE A 132 -16.72 5.46 39.94
N LYS A 133 -15.43 5.23 40.13
CA LYS A 133 -14.48 5.07 39.03
C LYS A 133 -14.51 3.63 38.50
N VAL A 134 -14.70 3.49 37.17
CA VAL A 134 -14.70 2.21 36.45
C VAL A 134 -13.66 2.21 35.30
N GLY A 135 -13.27 3.39 34.84
CA GLY A 135 -12.28 3.50 33.74
C GLY A 135 -10.95 2.85 34.09
N GLY A 136 -10.46 1.99 33.20
CA GLY A 136 -9.24 1.21 33.40
C GLY A 136 -9.43 -0.13 34.10
N LEU A 137 -10.61 -0.37 34.73
CA LEU A 137 -10.93 -1.66 35.33
C LEU A 137 -11.39 -2.66 34.27
N THR A 138 -11.19 -3.95 34.55
CA THR A 138 -11.86 -5.02 33.83
C THR A 138 -13.32 -5.09 34.22
N LEU A 139 -14.14 -5.82 33.45
CA LEU A 139 -15.56 -6.00 33.79
C LEU A 139 -15.74 -6.69 35.14
N GLU A 140 -14.87 -7.65 35.47
CA GLU A 140 -14.89 -8.37 36.73
C GLU A 140 -14.45 -7.50 37.91
N GLU A 141 -13.42 -6.66 37.75
CA GLU A 141 -13.00 -5.69 38.75
C GLU A 141 -14.10 -4.64 39.01
N ALA A 142 -14.76 -4.15 37.95
CA ALA A 142 -15.87 -3.21 38.07
C ALA A 142 -17.08 -3.85 38.77
N ARG A 143 -17.38 -5.11 38.44
CA ARG A 143 -18.45 -5.89 39.12
C ARG A 143 -18.20 -5.99 40.63
N ARG A 144 -16.97 -6.39 41.02
CA ARG A 144 -16.58 -6.50 42.44
C ARG A 144 -16.70 -5.16 43.14
N ALA A 145 -16.12 -4.11 42.56
CA ALA A 145 -16.17 -2.76 43.13
C ALA A 145 -17.62 -2.22 43.31
N LEU A 146 -18.52 -2.60 42.41
CA LEU A 146 -19.92 -2.24 42.50
C LEU A 146 -20.63 -3.10 43.56
N THR A 147 -20.36 -4.41 43.61
CA THR A 147 -20.92 -5.33 44.62
C THR A 147 -20.57 -4.88 46.04
N ASP A 148 -19.31 -4.57 46.32
CA ASP A 148 -18.82 -4.12 47.61
C ASP A 148 -19.55 -2.84 48.09
N ARG A 149 -19.78 -1.89 47.16
CA ARG A 149 -20.47 -0.64 47.48
C ARG A 149 -21.97 -0.81 47.65
N LEU A 150 -22.62 -1.62 46.83
CA LEU A 150 -24.03 -1.85 46.86
C LEU A 150 -24.43 -2.72 48.07
N SER A 151 -23.55 -3.57 48.60
CA SER A 151 -23.77 -4.42 49.78
C SER A 151 -24.08 -3.65 51.03
N THR A 152 -23.80 -2.33 51.07
CA THR A 152 -24.19 -1.45 52.19
C THR A 152 -25.69 -1.15 52.22
N VAL A 153 -26.39 -1.33 51.09
CA VAL A 153 -27.82 -1.00 50.93
C VAL A 153 -28.65 -2.23 50.57
N VAL A 154 -28.09 -3.13 49.76
CA VAL A 154 -28.75 -4.35 49.31
C VAL A 154 -28.05 -5.57 49.92
N HIS A 155 -28.83 -6.45 50.58
CA HIS A 155 -28.26 -7.70 51.14
C HIS A 155 -27.90 -8.68 50.03
N PHE A 156 -26.63 -9.12 50.01
CA PHE A 156 -26.09 -10.11 49.04
C PHE A 156 -26.40 -9.80 47.59
N PRO A 157 -26.04 -8.61 47.04
CA PRO A 157 -26.37 -8.24 45.69
C PRO A 157 -25.65 -9.14 44.69
N GLN A 158 -26.43 -9.75 43.82
CA GLN A 158 -25.88 -10.49 42.66
C GLN A 158 -25.89 -9.56 41.45
N ILE A 159 -24.67 -9.24 40.94
CA ILE A 159 -24.52 -8.19 39.92
C ILE A 159 -23.82 -8.80 38.71
N GLN A 160 -24.33 -8.46 37.52
CA GLN A 160 -23.67 -8.67 36.27
C GLN A 160 -23.37 -7.30 35.62
N VAL A 161 -22.12 -7.12 35.14
CA VAL A 161 -21.68 -5.91 34.41
C VAL A 161 -21.29 -6.34 33.01
N LEU A 162 -21.90 -5.71 32.02
CA LEU A 162 -21.66 -5.93 30.61
C LEU A 162 -21.37 -4.60 29.90
N VAL A 163 -20.69 -4.62 28.76
CA VAL A 163 -20.59 -3.45 27.90
C VAL A 163 -21.71 -3.49 26.87
N ALA A 164 -22.64 -2.54 26.97
CA ALA A 164 -23.72 -2.39 26.00
C ALA A 164 -23.23 -1.77 24.68
N SER A 165 -22.29 -0.86 24.77
CA SER A 165 -21.70 -0.23 23.58
C SER A 165 -20.24 0.14 23.83
N TYR A 166 -19.35 -0.40 22.99
CA TYR A 166 -17.92 -0.10 22.96
C TYR A 166 -17.69 1.18 22.16
N ARG A 167 -17.40 2.29 22.82
CA ARG A 167 -17.19 3.60 22.18
C ARG A 167 -15.87 4.24 22.53
N GLY A 168 -15.25 3.76 23.62
CA GLY A 168 -14.05 4.37 24.19
C GLY A 168 -12.80 4.07 23.42
N LYS A 169 -12.68 2.86 22.87
CA LYS A 169 -11.50 2.42 22.10
C LYS A 169 -11.89 2.07 20.68
N ARG A 170 -11.10 2.53 19.71
CA ARG A 170 -11.39 2.34 18.29
C ARG A 170 -10.12 2.34 17.45
N PHE A 171 -10.18 1.66 16.32
CA PHE A 171 -9.19 1.71 15.28
C PHE A 171 -9.84 2.10 13.96
N GLN A 172 -9.03 2.55 13.00
CA GLN A 172 -9.50 2.95 11.68
C GLN A 172 -8.93 2.03 10.61
N VAL A 173 -9.75 1.65 9.63
CA VAL A 173 -9.33 0.98 8.39
C VAL A 173 -9.59 1.91 7.22
N SER A 174 -8.59 2.11 6.37
CA SER A 174 -8.63 3.05 5.24
C SER A 174 -7.93 2.48 4.01
N GLY A 175 -8.11 3.14 2.87
CA GLY A 175 -7.50 2.76 1.60
C GLY A 175 -8.36 1.78 0.81
N GLU A 176 -7.73 0.86 0.10
CA GLU A 176 -8.36 -0.06 -0.85
C GLU A 176 -8.98 -1.26 -0.11
N VAL A 177 -10.10 -1.00 0.57
CA VAL A 177 -10.97 -1.97 1.24
C VAL A 177 -12.43 -1.71 0.86
N LEU A 178 -13.27 -2.74 0.93
CA LEU A 178 -14.68 -2.63 0.53
C LEU A 178 -15.54 -1.80 1.50
N GLY A 179 -15.10 -1.66 2.75
CA GLY A 179 -15.81 -0.93 3.80
C GLY A 179 -14.85 -0.18 4.71
N ALA A 180 -14.23 0.88 4.21
CA ALA A 180 -13.40 1.76 5.02
C ALA A 180 -14.21 2.42 6.13
N GLY A 181 -13.64 2.56 7.33
CA GLY A 181 -14.34 3.14 8.46
C GLY A 181 -13.57 3.06 9.77
N THR A 182 -14.26 3.47 10.83
CA THR A 182 -13.79 3.35 12.21
C THR A 182 -14.54 2.25 12.90
N PHE A 183 -13.84 1.35 13.55
CA PHE A 183 -14.38 0.17 14.22
C PHE A 183 -14.03 0.19 15.70
N PRO A 184 -14.95 -0.25 16.58
CA PRO A 184 -14.67 -0.36 18.00
C PRO A 184 -13.74 -1.53 18.30
N ILE A 185 -12.96 -1.37 19.35
CA ILE A 185 -12.24 -2.48 20.00
C ILE A 185 -13.15 -3.02 21.09
N THR A 186 -13.40 -4.34 21.07
CA THR A 186 -14.33 -5.01 21.98
C THR A 186 -13.59 -5.90 22.98
N ASP A 187 -14.31 -6.70 23.74
CA ASP A 187 -13.80 -7.75 24.61
C ASP A 187 -13.14 -8.92 23.84
N VAL A 188 -13.40 -9.00 22.53
CA VAL A 188 -12.71 -9.94 21.64
C VAL A 188 -11.48 -9.25 21.04
N PRO A 189 -10.28 -9.88 21.12
CA PRO A 189 -9.07 -9.30 20.55
C PRO A 189 -9.19 -9.21 19.03
N VAL A 190 -9.05 -8.00 18.48
CA VAL A 190 -9.10 -7.73 17.05
C VAL A 190 -7.67 -7.68 16.49
N ARG A 191 -7.36 -8.55 15.54
CA ARG A 191 -6.08 -8.56 14.82
C ARG A 191 -6.23 -7.93 13.43
N VAL A 192 -5.11 -7.75 12.75
CA VAL A 192 -5.06 -7.18 11.39
C VAL A 192 -5.99 -7.92 10.43
N GLN A 193 -6.02 -9.27 10.48
CA GLN A 193 -6.90 -10.07 9.63
C GLN A 193 -8.37 -9.84 9.96
N ASP A 194 -8.72 -9.74 11.24
CA ASP A 194 -10.09 -9.50 11.71
C ASP A 194 -10.56 -8.10 11.27
N ALA A 195 -9.67 -7.11 11.37
CA ALA A 195 -9.94 -5.74 10.94
C ALA A 195 -10.24 -5.65 9.43
N LEU A 196 -9.51 -6.40 8.61
CA LEU A 196 -9.82 -6.49 7.18
C LEU A 196 -11.16 -7.17 6.94
N GLY A 197 -11.51 -8.20 7.75
CA GLY A 197 -12.82 -8.83 7.71
C GLY A 197 -13.95 -7.87 8.09
N LEU A 198 -13.78 -7.07 9.15
CA LEU A 198 -14.72 -6.03 9.55
C LEU A 198 -14.90 -4.95 8.47
N ALA A 199 -13.82 -4.63 7.74
CA ALA A 199 -13.84 -3.75 6.58
C ALA A 199 -14.35 -4.44 5.30
N ARG A 200 -15.06 -5.57 5.40
CA ARG A 200 -15.64 -6.38 4.31
C ARG A 200 -14.60 -6.95 3.33
N GLY A 201 -13.34 -6.98 3.73
CA GLY A 201 -12.22 -7.47 2.92
C GLY A 201 -11.53 -6.41 2.09
N PRO A 202 -10.41 -6.79 1.46
CA PRO A 202 -9.66 -5.91 0.57
C PRO A 202 -10.42 -5.66 -0.74
N GLY A 203 -10.24 -4.48 -1.30
CA GLY A 203 -10.73 -4.12 -2.62
C GLY A 203 -9.95 -4.85 -3.74
N PRO A 204 -10.46 -4.79 -4.99
CA PRO A 204 -9.86 -5.49 -6.13
C PRO A 204 -8.47 -4.98 -6.49
N GLU A 205 -8.16 -3.73 -6.16
CA GLU A 205 -6.88 -3.10 -6.43
C GLU A 205 -5.95 -3.05 -5.20
N ALA A 206 -6.27 -3.79 -4.13
CA ALA A 206 -5.50 -3.78 -2.88
C ALA A 206 -4.08 -4.34 -3.04
N ASP A 207 -3.11 -3.68 -2.41
CA ASP A 207 -1.75 -4.18 -2.21
C ASP A 207 -1.59 -4.73 -0.79
N LEU A 208 -1.88 -6.01 -0.61
CA LEU A 208 -1.80 -6.68 0.69
C LEU A 208 -0.37 -6.96 1.16
N ARG A 209 0.66 -6.71 0.33
CA ARG A 209 2.06 -6.86 0.74
C ARG A 209 2.60 -5.65 1.48
N HIS A 210 1.98 -4.51 1.29
CA HIS A 210 2.45 -3.25 1.84
C HIS A 210 1.38 -2.56 2.69
N VAL A 211 0.58 -3.36 3.41
CA VAL A 211 -0.39 -2.82 4.37
C VAL A 211 0.36 -2.06 5.46
N VAL A 212 -0.05 -0.84 5.73
CA VAL A 212 0.61 0.04 6.68
C VAL A 212 -0.21 0.14 7.96
N LEU A 213 0.37 -0.29 9.07
CA LEU A 213 -0.16 -0.03 10.40
C LEU A 213 0.53 1.21 10.97
N SER A 214 -0.24 2.24 11.27
CA SER A 214 0.24 3.44 11.96
C SER A 214 -0.21 3.38 13.42
N ARG A 215 0.77 3.39 14.34
CA ARG A 215 0.58 3.30 15.79
C ARG A 215 1.49 4.30 16.49
N ASN A 216 0.95 5.18 17.31
CA ASN A 216 1.73 6.16 18.09
C ASN A 216 2.73 6.97 17.22
N GLY A 217 2.34 7.36 16.01
CA GLY A 217 3.18 8.10 15.07
C GLY A 217 4.23 7.25 14.33
N GLN A 218 4.38 5.98 14.66
CA GLN A 218 5.26 5.05 13.93
C GLN A 218 4.48 4.29 12.86
N ARG A 219 5.16 3.94 11.77
CA ARG A 219 4.58 3.22 10.64
C ARG A 219 5.26 1.87 10.47
N PHE A 220 4.45 0.82 10.41
CA PHE A 220 4.88 -0.56 10.22
C PHE A 220 4.28 -1.10 8.92
N VAL A 221 5.10 -1.73 8.10
CA VAL A 221 4.65 -2.37 6.86
C VAL A 221 4.46 -3.86 7.11
N LEU A 222 3.24 -4.34 6.88
CA LEU A 222 2.82 -5.71 7.14
C LEU A 222 2.51 -6.43 5.82
N ASP A 223 3.12 -7.61 5.58
CA ASP A 223 2.82 -8.45 4.42
C ASP A 223 1.62 -9.37 4.72
N VAL A 224 0.41 -8.82 4.62
CA VAL A 224 -0.84 -9.58 4.84
C VAL A 224 -1.06 -10.64 3.73
N GLN A 225 -0.45 -10.45 2.55
CA GLN A 225 -0.48 -11.46 1.50
C GLN A 225 0.22 -12.76 1.94
N ALA A 226 1.34 -12.64 2.68
CA ALA A 226 2.04 -13.80 3.24
C ALA A 226 1.21 -14.50 4.32
N LEU A 227 0.45 -13.76 5.13
CA LEU A 227 -0.49 -14.32 6.09
C LEU A 227 -1.56 -15.20 5.40
N GLN A 228 -2.13 -14.72 4.30
CA GLN A 228 -3.20 -15.42 3.59
C GLN A 228 -2.70 -16.61 2.75
N GLU A 229 -1.55 -16.46 2.07
CA GLU A 229 -1.04 -17.49 1.14
C GLU A 229 -0.15 -18.53 1.83
N LEU A 230 0.59 -18.15 2.86
CA LEU A 230 1.61 -19.00 3.49
C LEU A 230 1.27 -19.34 4.94
N GLY A 231 0.19 -18.79 5.50
CA GLY A 231 -0.16 -18.96 6.91
C GLY A 231 0.82 -18.27 7.88
N ASP A 232 1.66 -17.34 7.41
CA ASP A 232 2.61 -16.60 8.23
C ASP A 232 1.87 -15.66 9.18
N GLN A 233 1.85 -15.97 10.47
CA GLN A 233 1.13 -15.17 11.48
C GLN A 233 1.90 -13.92 11.94
N SER A 234 3.14 -13.73 11.50
CA SER A 234 3.98 -12.60 11.94
C SER A 234 3.37 -11.21 11.65
N PRO A 235 2.66 -10.97 10.52
CA PRO A 235 2.02 -9.69 10.26
C PRO A 235 0.61 -9.55 10.88
N ASN A 236 0.10 -10.57 11.57
CA ASN A 236 -1.23 -10.56 12.16
C ASN A 236 -1.25 -9.92 13.56
N TRP A 237 -0.84 -8.66 13.63
CA TRP A 237 -0.70 -7.93 14.88
C TRP A 237 -2.04 -7.63 15.55
N LEU A 238 -2.03 -7.63 16.90
CA LEU A 238 -3.14 -7.16 17.70
C LEU A 238 -3.30 -5.64 17.53
N LEU A 239 -4.52 -5.19 17.19
CA LEU A 239 -4.85 -3.77 17.07
C LEU A 239 -5.09 -3.13 18.43
N GLN A 240 -4.72 -1.88 18.55
CA GLN A 240 -4.84 -1.06 19.75
C GLN A 240 -5.63 0.21 19.46
N ASP A 241 -6.06 0.86 20.55
CA ASP A 241 -6.75 2.14 20.45
C ASP A 241 -5.93 3.19 19.70
N GLY A 242 -6.54 3.86 18.75
CA GLY A 242 -5.91 4.87 17.90
C GLY A 242 -5.11 4.32 16.72
N ASP A 243 -5.06 3.01 16.51
CA ASP A 243 -4.40 2.43 15.34
C ASP A 243 -5.10 2.83 14.04
N VAL A 244 -4.30 3.06 13.00
CA VAL A 244 -4.79 3.24 11.64
C VAL A 244 -4.17 2.17 10.75
N LEU A 245 -5.02 1.29 10.22
CA LEU A 245 -4.67 0.29 9.23
C LEU A 245 -4.98 0.83 7.84
N HIS A 246 -3.96 1.09 7.04
CA HIS A 246 -4.11 1.60 5.68
C HIS A 246 -3.72 0.52 4.66
N VAL A 247 -4.65 0.17 3.79
CA VAL A 247 -4.42 -0.75 2.66
C VAL A 247 -4.16 0.09 1.41
N PRO A 248 -2.92 0.14 0.90
CA PRO A 248 -2.63 0.91 -0.32
C PRO A 248 -3.18 0.20 -1.55
N ASP A 249 -3.33 0.95 -2.64
CA ASP A 249 -3.61 0.38 -3.94
C ASP A 249 -2.33 -0.19 -4.58
N ARG A 250 -2.50 -1.09 -5.57
CA ARG A 250 -1.42 -1.70 -6.33
C ARG A 250 -0.93 -0.86 -7.52
N SER A 251 -1.32 0.40 -7.61
CA SER A 251 -0.92 1.29 -8.71
C SER A 251 0.60 1.44 -8.86
N ARG A 252 1.32 1.26 -7.75
CA ARG A 252 2.79 1.28 -7.71
C ARG A 252 3.43 -0.04 -8.15
N ASN A 253 2.70 -1.15 -8.16
CA ASN A 253 3.18 -2.47 -8.48
C ASN A 253 3.14 -2.70 -10.01
N ARG A 254 3.92 -1.91 -10.73
CA ARG A 254 4.03 -1.94 -12.20
C ARG A 254 5.47 -2.08 -12.62
N VAL A 255 5.66 -2.72 -13.77
CA VAL A 255 6.91 -2.74 -14.51
C VAL A 255 6.69 -2.13 -15.90
N PHE A 256 7.71 -1.52 -16.44
CA PHE A 256 7.68 -0.90 -17.76
C PHE A 256 8.47 -1.79 -18.71
N VAL A 257 7.84 -2.29 -19.76
CA VAL A 257 8.53 -3.10 -20.78
C VAL A 257 8.57 -2.29 -22.07
N VAL A 258 9.76 -1.95 -22.50
CA VAL A 258 10.03 -1.02 -23.60
C VAL A 258 11.16 -1.52 -24.52
N GLY A 259 11.32 -0.89 -25.67
CA GLY A 259 12.30 -1.28 -26.69
C GLY A 259 11.70 -2.26 -27.68
N GLU A 260 12.53 -3.17 -28.21
CA GLU A 260 12.18 -4.07 -29.29
C GLU A 260 11.39 -5.31 -28.79
N VAL A 261 10.18 -5.05 -28.30
CA VAL A 261 9.17 -6.05 -27.95
C VAL A 261 7.95 -5.86 -28.81
N ARG A 262 7.14 -6.89 -29.01
CA ARG A 262 5.96 -6.80 -29.89
C ARG A 262 4.97 -5.73 -29.47
N LEU A 263 4.72 -5.58 -28.16
CA LEU A 263 3.75 -4.63 -27.59
C LEU A 263 4.37 -3.90 -26.40
N PRO A 264 5.16 -2.83 -26.64
CA PRO A 264 5.73 -2.04 -25.55
C PRO A 264 4.62 -1.46 -24.68
N GLN A 265 4.64 -1.76 -23.39
CA GLN A 265 3.60 -1.31 -22.44
C GLN A 265 4.02 -1.42 -20.99
N THR A 266 3.23 -0.78 -20.14
CA THR A 266 3.30 -0.96 -18.69
C THR A 266 2.48 -2.16 -18.27
N ARG A 267 3.06 -3.05 -17.45
CA ARG A 267 2.35 -4.22 -16.92
C ARG A 267 2.23 -4.15 -15.42
N GLN A 268 1.06 -4.49 -14.92
CA GLN A 268 0.79 -4.56 -13.49
C GLN A 268 1.23 -5.92 -12.95
N MET A 269 1.92 -5.90 -11.81
CA MET A 269 2.37 -7.12 -11.16
C MET A 269 1.19 -7.83 -10.50
N VAL A 270 1.07 -9.14 -10.74
CA VAL A 270 0.03 -9.96 -10.09
C VAL A 270 0.44 -10.20 -8.63
N LYS A 271 -0.41 -9.78 -7.70
CA LYS A 271 -0.16 -9.89 -6.25
C LYS A 271 1.23 -9.37 -5.84
N GLY A 272 1.69 -8.30 -6.47
CA GLY A 272 3.00 -7.70 -6.22
C GLY A 272 4.20 -8.57 -6.62
N ARG A 273 4.01 -9.55 -7.51
CA ARG A 273 5.07 -10.44 -8.02
C ARG A 273 5.03 -10.49 -9.53
N MET A 274 6.19 -10.48 -10.14
CA MET A 274 6.39 -10.70 -11.57
C MET A 274 7.83 -11.12 -11.81
N THR A 275 8.04 -12.10 -12.67
CA THR A 275 9.35 -12.50 -13.16
C THR A 275 9.67 -11.81 -14.48
N LEU A 276 10.92 -11.81 -14.86
CA LEU A 276 11.35 -11.24 -16.15
C LEU A 276 10.70 -12.00 -17.32
N ALA A 277 10.57 -13.33 -17.22
CA ALA A 277 9.91 -14.13 -18.25
C ALA A 277 8.43 -13.80 -18.40
N GLU A 278 7.70 -13.63 -17.28
CA GLU A 278 6.29 -13.23 -17.30
C GLU A 278 6.13 -11.84 -17.93
N ALA A 279 6.97 -10.86 -17.55
CA ALA A 279 6.90 -9.53 -18.13
C ALA A 279 7.12 -9.52 -19.64
N LEU A 280 8.09 -10.29 -20.14
CA LEU A 280 8.37 -10.42 -21.57
C LEU A 280 7.25 -11.19 -22.29
N SER A 281 6.70 -12.24 -21.70
CA SER A 281 5.59 -13.00 -22.28
C SER A 281 4.32 -12.15 -22.41
N ASP A 282 4.04 -11.35 -21.40
CA ASP A 282 2.86 -10.47 -21.34
C ASP A 282 2.85 -9.38 -22.42
N VAL A 283 4.03 -9.01 -22.96
CA VAL A 283 4.17 -8.06 -24.07
C VAL A 283 4.31 -8.74 -25.43
N GLY A 284 4.03 -10.04 -25.49
CA GLY A 284 4.09 -10.83 -26.73
C GLY A 284 5.51 -11.22 -27.12
N TRP A 285 6.46 -11.18 -26.18
CA TRP A 285 7.86 -11.54 -26.37
C TRP A 285 8.66 -10.50 -27.17
N LEU A 286 9.89 -10.84 -27.53
CA LEU A 286 10.79 -10.02 -28.34
C LEU A 286 10.25 -9.86 -29.77
N ASP A 287 10.51 -8.72 -30.39
CA ASP A 287 10.29 -8.57 -31.84
C ASP A 287 11.35 -9.43 -32.59
N PRO A 288 10.93 -10.45 -33.36
CA PRO A 288 11.87 -11.37 -34.02
C PRO A 288 12.72 -10.72 -35.10
N LEU A 289 12.31 -9.55 -35.62
CA LEU A 289 12.99 -8.84 -36.70
C LEU A 289 13.97 -7.76 -36.20
N ALA A 290 13.64 -7.13 -35.06
CA ALA A 290 14.34 -5.95 -34.58
C ALA A 290 15.11 -6.19 -33.28
N ALA A 291 14.69 -7.11 -32.44
CA ALA A 291 15.28 -7.32 -31.11
C ALA A 291 16.64 -7.99 -31.13
N ASN A 292 17.50 -7.61 -30.19
CA ASN A 292 18.72 -8.35 -29.87
C ASN A 292 18.48 -9.21 -28.60
N PRO A 293 18.30 -10.52 -28.72
CA PRO A 293 18.04 -11.39 -27.58
C PRO A 293 19.20 -11.45 -26.57
N ALA A 294 20.42 -11.14 -26.98
CA ALA A 294 21.59 -11.09 -26.08
C ALA A 294 21.64 -9.83 -25.22
N GLN A 295 20.71 -8.88 -25.44
CA GLN A 295 20.72 -7.56 -24.80
C GLN A 295 19.34 -7.18 -24.24
N ILE A 296 18.89 -7.92 -23.24
CA ILE A 296 17.72 -7.59 -22.43
C ILE A 296 18.22 -7.00 -21.11
N PHE A 297 17.81 -5.79 -20.81
CA PHE A 297 18.26 -5.07 -19.62
C PHE A 297 17.10 -4.85 -18.65
N VAL A 298 17.39 -4.94 -17.36
CA VAL A 298 16.49 -4.52 -16.29
C VAL A 298 17.15 -3.36 -15.56
N LEU A 299 16.52 -2.19 -15.63
CA LEU A 299 16.95 -0.97 -14.95
C LEU A 299 16.15 -0.84 -13.66
N ARG A 300 16.85 -0.68 -12.54
CA ARG A 300 16.27 -0.65 -11.18
C ARG A 300 16.89 0.48 -10.38
N GLY A 301 16.19 0.97 -9.37
CA GLY A 301 16.70 1.99 -8.46
C GLY A 301 16.33 3.40 -8.85
N THR A 302 17.14 4.38 -8.44
CA THR A 302 16.94 5.81 -8.73
C THR A 302 17.91 6.28 -9.80
N TYR A 303 17.70 7.48 -10.31
CA TYR A 303 18.59 8.08 -11.30
C TYR A 303 20.03 8.24 -10.77
N GLU A 304 20.16 8.55 -9.48
CA GLU A 304 21.46 8.77 -8.84
C GLU A 304 22.21 7.47 -8.57
N ALA A 305 21.50 6.35 -8.40
CA ALA A 305 22.07 5.05 -8.09
C ALA A 305 21.33 3.92 -8.83
N PRO A 306 21.46 3.86 -10.17
CA PRO A 306 20.81 2.84 -10.98
C PRO A 306 21.57 1.51 -10.91
N GLU A 307 20.81 0.44 -10.73
CA GLU A 307 21.26 -0.94 -10.89
C GLU A 307 20.85 -1.43 -12.28
N VAL A 308 21.79 -1.93 -13.06
CA VAL A 308 21.52 -2.44 -14.41
C VAL A 308 21.83 -3.92 -14.47
N TYR A 309 20.84 -4.72 -14.79
CA TYR A 309 20.97 -6.16 -14.98
C TYR A 309 20.84 -6.51 -16.47
N ARG A 310 21.62 -7.48 -16.96
CA ARG A 310 21.55 -7.94 -18.35
C ARG A 310 21.27 -9.42 -18.42
N LEU A 311 20.25 -9.78 -19.18
CA LEU A 311 19.99 -11.16 -19.60
C LEU A 311 20.43 -11.36 -21.05
N ASP A 312 21.19 -12.43 -21.30
CA ASP A 312 21.49 -12.93 -22.65
C ASP A 312 20.52 -14.08 -22.98
N ALA A 313 19.40 -13.74 -23.62
CA ALA A 313 18.37 -14.71 -23.99
C ALA A 313 18.64 -15.43 -25.32
N SER A 314 19.84 -15.28 -25.93
CA SER A 314 20.26 -16.11 -27.06
C SER A 314 20.57 -17.55 -26.63
N ARG A 315 20.78 -17.79 -25.35
CA ARG A 315 21.03 -19.09 -24.75
C ARG A 315 19.77 -19.72 -24.24
N ALA A 316 19.58 -21.02 -24.44
CA ALA A 316 18.38 -21.74 -23.98
C ALA A 316 18.23 -21.76 -22.45
N ASP A 317 19.34 -21.80 -21.69
CA ASP A 317 19.35 -21.77 -20.23
C ASP A 317 18.93 -20.39 -19.65
N ALA A 318 19.08 -19.32 -20.41
CA ALA A 318 18.70 -17.98 -20.00
C ALA A 318 17.18 -17.84 -19.69
N MET A 319 16.35 -18.62 -20.37
CA MET A 319 14.93 -18.65 -20.10
C MET A 319 14.62 -19.15 -18.70
N LEU A 320 15.35 -20.16 -18.21
CA LEU A 320 15.21 -20.64 -16.83
C LEU A 320 15.67 -19.58 -15.82
N LEU A 321 16.66 -18.76 -16.17
CA LEU A 321 17.08 -17.63 -15.33
C LEU A 321 16.01 -16.54 -15.33
N ALA A 322 15.40 -16.23 -16.47
CA ALA A 322 14.33 -15.25 -16.59
C ALA A 322 13.10 -15.62 -15.75
N THR A 323 12.72 -16.93 -15.66
CA THR A 323 11.61 -17.38 -14.82
C THR A 323 11.90 -17.27 -13.32
N ARG A 324 13.16 -17.16 -12.93
CA ARG A 324 13.58 -17.02 -11.53
C ARG A 324 13.94 -15.60 -11.15
N PHE A 325 14.32 -14.75 -12.13
CA PHE A 325 14.65 -13.35 -11.86
C PHE A 325 13.39 -12.56 -11.53
N ARG A 326 13.28 -12.11 -10.28
CA ARG A 326 12.13 -11.35 -9.78
C ARG A 326 12.32 -9.87 -10.08
N LEU A 327 11.34 -9.32 -10.78
CA LEU A 327 11.21 -7.89 -10.96
C LEU A 327 10.73 -7.23 -9.66
N ARG A 328 11.11 -5.98 -9.48
CA ARG A 328 10.60 -5.12 -8.41
C ARG A 328 9.63 -4.08 -9.00
N PRO A 329 8.74 -3.53 -8.20
CA PRO A 329 7.92 -2.40 -8.62
C PRO A 329 8.77 -1.28 -9.23
N ARG A 330 8.32 -0.74 -10.37
CA ARG A 330 8.97 0.32 -11.14
C ARG A 330 10.25 -0.09 -11.89
N ASP A 331 10.59 -1.37 -11.96
CA ASP A 331 11.65 -1.84 -12.87
C ASP A 331 11.28 -1.51 -14.32
N VAL A 332 12.30 -1.13 -15.10
CA VAL A 332 12.18 -0.93 -16.55
C VAL A 332 12.90 -2.05 -17.24
N VAL A 333 12.16 -2.89 -17.95
CA VAL A 333 12.70 -3.93 -18.82
C VAL A 333 12.89 -3.33 -20.21
N PHE A 334 14.12 -3.22 -20.67
CA PHE A 334 14.48 -2.67 -21.96
C PHE A 334 15.10 -3.73 -22.87
N VAL A 335 14.53 -3.92 -24.03
CA VAL A 335 15.07 -4.81 -25.07
C VAL A 335 15.76 -3.97 -26.13
N ALA A 336 17.06 -4.21 -26.34
CA ALA A 336 17.84 -3.46 -27.30
C ALA A 336 17.60 -3.93 -28.75
N THR A 337 17.90 -3.04 -29.70
CA THR A 337 17.90 -3.38 -31.14
C THR A 337 19.11 -4.24 -31.52
N SER A 338 19.03 -4.95 -32.63
CA SER A 338 20.10 -5.80 -33.17
C SER A 338 21.37 -5.06 -33.67
N GLY A 339 21.38 -3.73 -33.62
CA GLY A 339 22.52 -2.91 -34.05
C GLY A 339 23.47 -2.51 -32.92
N ILE A 340 24.60 -3.12 -32.80
CA ILE A 340 25.54 -3.07 -31.66
C ILE A 340 26.15 -1.69 -31.38
N ALA A 341 26.23 -0.77 -32.34
CA ALA A 341 26.99 0.49 -32.21
C ALA A 341 26.30 1.59 -31.40
N ARG A 342 25.03 1.44 -30.97
CA ARG A 342 24.22 2.51 -30.37
C ARG A 342 23.98 2.37 -28.87
N TRP A 343 24.39 1.26 -28.25
CA TRP A 343 24.02 0.96 -26.88
C TRP A 343 24.48 2.02 -25.86
N ASN A 344 25.75 2.41 -25.89
CA ASN A 344 26.23 3.44 -24.94
C ASN A 344 25.60 4.81 -25.16
N ARG A 345 25.14 5.11 -26.37
CA ARG A 345 24.37 6.30 -26.70
C ARG A 345 22.89 6.14 -26.31
N SER A 346 22.34 4.93 -26.42
CA SER A 346 20.93 4.65 -26.12
C SER A 346 20.62 4.68 -24.62
N LEU A 347 21.53 4.22 -23.75
CA LEU A 347 21.37 4.36 -22.30
C LEU A 347 21.31 5.83 -21.88
N ALA A 348 22.19 6.67 -22.43
CA ALA A 348 22.16 8.10 -22.17
C ALA A 348 20.89 8.78 -22.71
N GLN A 349 20.25 8.22 -23.75
CA GLN A 349 19.02 8.76 -24.34
C GLN A 349 17.74 8.22 -23.66
N ILE A 350 17.79 7.00 -23.10
CA ILE A 350 16.64 6.37 -22.42
C ILE A 350 16.51 6.89 -20.99
N MET A 351 17.63 7.19 -20.32
CA MET A 351 17.61 7.71 -18.95
C MET A 351 16.74 8.96 -18.77
N PRO A 352 16.71 9.94 -19.67
CA PRO A 352 15.76 11.07 -19.59
C PRO A 352 14.31 10.62 -19.69
N THR A 353 14.01 9.62 -20.54
CA THR A 353 12.64 9.09 -20.70
C THR A 353 12.18 8.35 -19.45
N VAL A 354 13.06 7.54 -18.85
CA VAL A 354 12.82 6.87 -17.56
C VAL A 354 12.67 7.90 -16.44
N GLN A 355 13.46 8.97 -16.45
CA GLN A 355 13.35 10.08 -15.51
C GLN A 355 12.01 10.80 -15.64
N THR A 356 11.52 11.03 -16.85
CA THR A 356 10.20 11.66 -17.08
C THR A 356 9.07 10.76 -16.57
N ILE A 357 9.16 9.45 -16.76
CA ILE A 357 8.22 8.47 -16.22
C ILE A 357 8.24 8.49 -14.67
N TRP A 358 9.42 8.58 -14.06
CA TRP A 358 9.54 8.63 -12.60
C TRP A 358 9.10 9.98 -12.02
N GLN A 359 9.44 11.10 -12.65
CA GLN A 359 9.06 12.44 -12.19
C GLN A 359 7.57 12.73 -12.35
N SER A 360 6.93 12.33 -13.45
CA SER A 360 5.48 12.50 -13.62
C SER A 360 4.69 11.70 -12.58
N TYR A 361 5.23 10.59 -12.12
CA TYR A 361 4.63 9.80 -11.04
C TYR A 361 4.79 10.47 -9.67
N ASP A 362 5.93 11.10 -9.38
CA ASP A 362 6.17 11.83 -8.14
C ASP A 362 5.35 13.13 -8.04
N ILE A 363 5.15 13.83 -9.15
CA ILE A 363 4.34 15.06 -9.21
C ILE A 363 2.86 14.75 -8.96
N LEU A 364 2.32 13.71 -9.58
CA LEU A 364 0.94 13.25 -9.35
C LEU A 364 0.70 12.83 -7.89
N TYR A 365 1.74 12.33 -7.22
CA TYR A 365 1.63 11.83 -5.83
C TYR A 365 1.87 12.89 -4.76
N ARG A 366 2.61 13.98 -5.07
CA ARG A 366 2.81 15.12 -4.16
C ARG A 366 1.63 16.10 -4.18
N SER A 367 0.85 16.11 -5.27
CA SER A 367 -0.34 16.97 -5.38
C SER A 367 -1.58 16.42 -4.70
N THR A 368 -1.53 15.17 -4.18
CA THR A 368 -2.62 14.51 -3.46
C THR A 368 -2.34 14.34 -1.95
N ARG A 369 -1.39 15.13 -1.41
CA ARG A 369 -1.17 15.26 0.03
C ARG A 369 -1.63 16.59 0.56
#